data_cf58fb99290afb0e96c11429e4199e1d
#
_entry.id   cf58fb99290afb0e96c11429e4199e1d
#
_cell.length_a   1.000
_cell.length_b   1.000
_cell.length_c   1.000
_cell.angle_alpha   90.00
_cell.angle_beta   90.00
_cell.angle_gamma   90.00
#
_symmetry.space_group_name_H-M   'P 1'
#
loop_
_entity.id
_entity.type
_entity.pdbx_description
1 polymer ?
#
loop_
_entity_poly.entity_id
_entity_poly.type
_entity_poly.pdbx_seq_one_letter_code
_entity_poly.pdbx_strand_id
1 'polypeptide(L)'
;LHADLHDFNTHKDIFMRFDGRKVVLGMAWPVCTDMAVSGAAWFASKAKADPDFQTKAVNHATICADLFDALGVPYMIENPVSVLATKWRKPNHTFHPYEFGEYIPEHEAEHPRWPEYIAPHDAYTKKTCLWTGGGYKMPPKLPTCKPTGYSTQHKKLGGKSKKTKDIRSATPRGFAIANFLANQIQ
;
A
#
# COMPACT_ATOMS: atom_id res chain seq x y z
N LEU A 1 10.05 12.95 0.75
CA LEU A 1 9.29 14.17 0.52
C LEU A 1 7.94 14.06 1.22
N HIS A 2 7.70 14.83 2.27
CA HIS A 2 6.34 15.07 2.77
C HIS A 2 5.81 16.31 2.03
N ALA A 3 5.03 16.08 1.01
CA ALA A 3 4.35 17.13 0.27
C ALA A 3 2.87 17.10 0.67
N ASP A 4 2.28 18.26 0.89
CA ASP A 4 0.83 18.40 1.03
C ASP A 4 0.21 18.34 -0.37
N LEU A 5 -0.31 17.16 -0.73
CA LEU A 5 -0.92 16.92 -2.03
C LEU A 5 -2.25 17.64 -2.24
N HIS A 6 -2.77 18.36 -1.22
CA HIS A 6 -3.96 19.19 -1.37
C HIS A 6 -3.66 20.60 -1.87
N ASP A 7 -2.38 21.01 -1.88
CA ASP A 7 -1.97 22.30 -2.40
C ASP A 7 -1.57 22.21 -3.88
N PHE A 8 -2.23 23.00 -4.73
CA PHE A 8 -1.92 23.08 -6.16
C PHE A 8 -0.46 23.49 -6.44
N ASN A 9 0.12 24.34 -5.59
CA ASN A 9 1.53 24.71 -5.71
C ASN A 9 2.45 23.51 -5.44
N THR A 10 2.07 22.61 -4.53
CA THR A 10 2.79 21.36 -4.29
C THR A 10 2.80 20.45 -5.52
N HIS A 11 1.70 20.36 -6.27
CA HIS A 11 1.67 19.61 -7.53
C HIS A 11 2.64 20.21 -8.55
N LYS A 12 2.62 21.53 -8.72
CA LYS A 12 3.56 22.25 -9.59
C LYS A 12 5.01 22.01 -9.18
N ASP A 13 5.32 22.08 -7.89
CA ASP A 13 6.66 21.83 -7.36
C ASP A 13 7.09 20.39 -7.57
N ILE A 14 6.20 19.41 -7.46
CA ILE A 14 6.48 18.00 -7.79
C ILE A 14 6.85 17.87 -9.27
N PHE A 15 6.06 18.46 -10.19
CA PHE A 15 6.37 18.45 -11.62
C PHE A 15 7.73 19.10 -11.91
N MET A 16 8.01 20.25 -11.31
CA MET A 16 9.29 20.97 -11.50
C MET A 16 10.51 20.21 -10.98
N ARG A 17 10.33 19.36 -9.95
CA ARG A 17 11.45 18.55 -9.38
C ARG A 17 11.87 17.36 -10.23
N PHE A 18 11.04 16.95 -11.18
CA PHE A 18 11.40 15.89 -12.13
C PHE A 18 12.21 16.39 -13.31
N ASP A 19 12.63 17.65 -13.31
CA ASP A 19 13.42 18.37 -14.31
C ASP A 19 14.25 17.44 -15.21
N GLY A 20 13.77 17.16 -16.41
CA GLY A 20 14.38 16.27 -17.39
C GLY A 20 14.45 14.77 -17.01
N ARG A 21 14.02 14.35 -15.83
CA ARG A 21 13.99 12.93 -15.41
C ARG A 21 12.67 12.28 -15.77
N LYS A 22 12.78 11.11 -16.40
CA LYS A 22 11.61 10.31 -16.77
C LYS A 22 11.07 9.58 -15.54
N VAL A 23 9.85 9.91 -15.11
CA VAL A 23 9.10 9.07 -14.16
C VAL A 23 8.55 7.86 -14.90
N VAL A 24 8.73 6.67 -14.36
CA VAL A 24 8.37 5.41 -15.03
C VAL A 24 7.27 4.63 -14.32
N LEU A 25 7.08 4.91 -13.03
CA LEU A 25 6.09 4.23 -12.20
C LEU A 25 5.71 5.14 -11.02
N GLY A 26 4.42 5.30 -10.79
CA GLY A 26 3.86 5.92 -9.60
C GLY A 26 3.48 4.87 -8.55
N MET A 27 3.86 5.11 -7.29
CA MET A 27 3.45 4.24 -6.19
C MET A 27 3.01 5.09 -5.00
N ALA A 28 1.85 4.78 -4.42
CA ALA A 28 1.34 5.49 -3.26
C ALA A 28 0.76 4.56 -2.19
N TRP A 29 0.97 4.94 -0.94
CA TRP A 29 0.45 4.28 0.27
C TRP A 29 -0.28 5.31 1.13
N PRO A 30 -1.46 5.79 0.70
CA PRO A 30 -2.21 6.79 1.46
C PRO A 30 -2.58 6.25 2.85
N VAL A 31 -2.56 7.15 3.84
CA VAL A 31 -2.81 6.78 5.24
C VAL A 31 -4.16 6.09 5.39
N CYS A 32 -4.14 4.84 5.84
CA CYS A 32 -5.34 3.99 5.94
C CYS A 32 -6.12 4.14 7.25
N THR A 33 -5.64 4.94 8.21
CA THR A 33 -6.20 5.03 9.58
C THR A 33 -7.68 5.37 9.63
N ASP A 34 -8.14 6.20 8.68
CA ASP A 34 -9.52 6.68 8.60
C ASP A 34 -10.36 5.94 7.54
N MET A 35 -9.74 4.98 6.85
CA MET A 35 -10.37 4.24 5.76
C MET A 35 -10.47 2.74 6.01
N ALA A 36 -9.50 2.14 6.72
CA ALA A 36 -9.42 0.69 6.89
C ALA A 36 -10.58 0.13 7.68
N VAL A 37 -11.21 -0.93 7.16
CA VAL A 37 -12.35 -1.63 7.80
C VAL A 37 -11.98 -2.18 9.17
N SER A 38 -10.72 -2.54 9.41
CA SER A 38 -10.24 -2.96 10.73
C SER A 38 -10.38 -1.89 11.82
N GLY A 39 -10.55 -0.62 11.43
CA GLY A 39 -10.80 0.51 12.32
C GLY A 39 -12.29 0.92 12.40
N ALA A 40 -13.20 0.19 11.77
CA ALA A 40 -14.59 0.61 11.60
C ALA A 40 -15.34 0.86 12.92
N ALA A 41 -14.99 0.16 14.00
CA ALA A 41 -15.56 0.39 15.34
C ALA A 41 -15.38 1.84 15.84
N TRP A 42 -14.41 2.57 15.30
CA TRP A 42 -14.11 3.96 15.68
C TRP A 42 -14.72 4.99 14.72
N PHE A 43 -15.31 4.59 13.60
CA PHE A 43 -15.83 5.52 12.60
C PHE A 43 -16.92 6.44 13.15
N ALA A 44 -17.84 5.91 13.94
CA ALA A 44 -18.91 6.72 14.54
C ALA A 44 -18.38 7.81 15.48
N SER A 45 -17.37 7.51 16.29
CA SER A 45 -16.75 8.49 17.18
C SER A 45 -15.92 9.54 16.42
N LYS A 46 -15.23 9.11 15.37
CA LYS A 46 -14.48 10.02 14.50
C LYS A 46 -15.41 10.96 13.74
N ALA A 47 -16.53 10.46 13.21
CA ALA A 47 -17.51 11.27 12.50
C ALA A 47 -18.18 12.34 13.40
N LYS A 48 -18.29 12.09 14.71
CA LYS A 48 -18.75 13.11 15.67
C LYS A 48 -17.72 14.24 15.84
N ALA A 49 -16.44 13.91 15.77
CA ALA A 49 -15.37 14.90 15.93
C ALA A 49 -15.07 15.65 14.61
N ASP A 50 -15.12 14.96 13.50
CA ASP A 50 -14.91 15.50 12.14
C ASP A 50 -15.80 14.72 11.14
N PRO A 51 -16.96 15.26 10.74
CA PRO A 51 -17.86 14.61 9.80
C PRO A 51 -17.19 14.24 8.47
N ASP A 52 -16.18 14.99 8.05
CA ASP A 52 -15.49 14.84 6.78
C ASP A 52 -14.23 13.97 6.83
N PHE A 53 -13.93 13.34 7.99
CA PHE A 53 -12.69 12.58 8.20
C PHE A 53 -12.43 11.53 7.12
N GLN A 54 -13.47 10.81 6.68
CA GLN A 54 -13.33 9.80 5.61
C GLN A 54 -13.20 10.43 4.23
N THR A 55 -13.93 11.50 3.95
CA THR A 55 -13.84 12.24 2.69
C THR A 55 -12.43 12.76 2.49
N LYS A 56 -11.84 13.38 3.51
CA LYS A 56 -10.44 13.83 3.50
C LYS A 56 -9.47 12.69 3.24
N ALA A 57 -9.65 11.56 3.90
CA ALA A 57 -8.79 10.39 3.71
C ALA A 57 -8.92 9.76 2.31
N VAL A 58 -10.14 9.68 1.76
CA VAL A 58 -10.37 9.23 0.39
C VAL A 58 -9.73 10.17 -0.62
N ASN A 59 -9.87 11.48 -0.43
CA ASN A 59 -9.27 12.48 -1.30
C ASN A 59 -7.75 12.34 -1.38
N HIS A 60 -7.06 11.95 -0.31
CA HIS A 60 -5.62 11.65 -0.37
C HIS A 60 -5.28 10.54 -1.36
N ALA A 61 -6.11 9.50 -1.46
CA ALA A 61 -5.89 8.42 -2.41
C ALA A 61 -6.22 8.84 -3.85
N THR A 62 -7.31 9.59 -4.06
CA THR A 62 -7.72 10.05 -5.40
C THR A 62 -6.74 11.06 -5.97
N ILE A 63 -6.24 12.01 -5.17
CA ILE A 63 -5.21 12.97 -5.58
C ILE A 63 -3.93 12.26 -6.04
N CYS A 64 -3.53 11.16 -5.39
CA CYS A 64 -2.40 10.38 -5.86
C CYS A 64 -2.65 9.80 -7.27
N ALA A 65 -3.86 9.29 -7.54
CA ALA A 65 -4.22 8.78 -8.86
C ALA A 65 -4.20 9.91 -9.89
N ASP A 66 -4.85 11.04 -9.60
CA ASP A 66 -4.92 12.20 -10.49
C ASP A 66 -3.52 12.71 -10.85
N LEU A 67 -2.61 12.74 -9.88
CA LEU A 67 -1.21 13.12 -10.10
C LEU A 67 -0.51 12.16 -11.07
N PHE A 68 -0.67 10.84 -10.87
CA PHE A 68 -0.04 9.86 -11.74
C PHE A 68 -0.65 9.81 -13.14
N ASP A 69 -1.97 10.02 -13.25
CA ASP A 69 -2.65 10.17 -14.53
C ASP A 69 -2.17 11.43 -15.26
N ALA A 70 -1.98 12.56 -14.57
CA ALA A 70 -1.42 13.79 -15.13
C ALA A 70 0.04 13.63 -15.57
N LEU A 71 0.82 12.78 -14.90
CA LEU A 71 2.19 12.43 -15.32
C LEU A 71 2.21 11.43 -16.49
N GLY A 72 1.08 10.82 -16.84
CA GLY A 72 0.98 9.83 -17.91
C GLY A 72 1.77 8.54 -17.62
N VAL A 73 1.87 8.14 -16.34
CA VAL A 73 2.68 6.98 -15.94
C VAL A 73 1.84 5.83 -15.39
N PRO A 74 2.28 4.57 -15.56
CA PRO A 74 1.73 3.45 -14.82
C PRO A 74 1.77 3.72 -13.31
N TYR A 75 0.72 3.32 -12.59
CA TYR A 75 0.71 3.51 -11.15
C TYR A 75 -0.04 2.44 -10.37
N MET A 76 0.32 2.31 -9.10
CA MET A 76 -0.45 1.59 -8.10
C MET A 76 -0.66 2.42 -6.83
N ILE A 77 -1.83 2.27 -6.23
CA ILE A 77 -2.17 2.79 -4.90
C ILE A 77 -2.52 1.59 -4.03
N GLU A 78 -1.78 1.40 -2.93
CA GLU A 78 -1.99 0.30 -2.00
C GLU A 78 -2.79 0.78 -0.79
N ASN A 79 -3.78 -0.02 -0.40
CA ASN A 79 -4.48 0.15 0.86
C ASN A 79 -5.03 -1.22 1.33
N PRO A 80 -5.21 -1.45 2.62
CA PRO A 80 -5.95 -2.62 3.09
C PRO A 80 -7.41 -2.57 2.63
N VAL A 81 -8.21 -3.57 2.97
CA VAL A 81 -9.66 -3.51 2.78
C VAL A 81 -10.19 -2.25 3.47
N SER A 82 -10.76 -1.36 2.70
CA SER A 82 -11.10 0.00 3.14
C SER A 82 -12.34 0.55 2.45
N VAL A 83 -12.82 1.69 2.93
CA VAL A 83 -13.95 2.41 2.34
C VAL A 83 -13.66 2.95 0.93
N LEU A 84 -12.42 2.92 0.46
CA LEU A 84 -12.09 3.27 -0.93
C LEU A 84 -12.88 2.45 -1.93
N ALA A 85 -13.16 1.18 -1.62
CA ALA A 85 -13.93 0.28 -2.50
C ALA A 85 -15.38 0.75 -2.74
N THR A 86 -15.94 1.54 -1.82
CA THR A 86 -17.32 2.04 -1.89
C THR A 86 -17.40 3.54 -2.14
N LYS A 87 -16.41 4.30 -1.67
CA LYS A 87 -16.42 5.77 -1.78
C LYS A 87 -15.67 6.29 -3.02
N TRP A 88 -14.86 5.48 -3.64
CA TRP A 88 -14.16 5.79 -4.89
C TRP A 88 -14.46 4.73 -5.96
N ARG A 89 -13.70 3.64 -6.00
CA ARG A 89 -13.92 2.53 -6.94
C ARG A 89 -13.42 1.21 -6.36
N LYS A 90 -13.89 0.09 -6.91
CA LYS A 90 -13.38 -1.24 -6.53
C LYS A 90 -11.89 -1.36 -6.86
N PRO A 91 -11.09 -2.07 -6.03
CA PRO A 91 -9.69 -2.32 -6.36
C PRO A 91 -9.59 -3.15 -7.64
N ASN A 92 -8.56 -2.88 -8.44
CA ASN A 92 -8.26 -3.65 -9.65
C ASN A 92 -7.71 -5.05 -9.31
N HIS A 93 -6.91 -5.11 -8.22
CA HIS A 93 -6.27 -6.35 -7.79
C HIS A 93 -6.32 -6.48 -6.27
N THR A 94 -6.27 -7.73 -5.81
CA THR A 94 -6.07 -8.05 -4.40
C THR A 94 -5.07 -9.18 -4.28
N PHE A 95 -4.27 -9.16 -3.20
CA PHE A 95 -3.31 -10.21 -2.94
C PHE A 95 -3.05 -10.40 -1.45
N HIS A 96 -2.37 -11.49 -1.13
CA HIS A 96 -1.76 -11.74 0.17
C HIS A 96 -0.24 -11.82 0.03
N PRO A 97 0.55 -11.40 1.03
CA PRO A 97 2.02 -11.40 0.95
C PRO A 97 2.62 -12.74 0.52
N TYR A 98 2.14 -13.87 1.06
CA TYR A 98 2.66 -15.20 0.72
C TYR A 98 2.55 -15.52 -0.79
N GLU A 99 1.68 -14.85 -1.53
CA GLU A 99 1.49 -15.09 -2.97
C GLU A 99 2.68 -14.61 -3.83
N PHE A 100 3.63 -13.90 -3.21
CA PHE A 100 4.86 -13.39 -3.83
C PHE A 100 6.12 -13.84 -3.09
N GLY A 101 6.02 -14.78 -2.16
CA GLY A 101 7.12 -15.15 -1.28
C GLY A 101 8.34 -15.70 -1.99
N GLU A 102 8.16 -16.42 -3.10
CA GLU A 102 9.25 -17.01 -3.88
C GLU A 102 10.09 -15.99 -4.67
N TYR A 103 9.68 -14.71 -4.70
CA TYR A 103 10.54 -13.64 -5.21
C TYR A 103 11.66 -13.25 -4.23
N ILE A 104 11.57 -13.67 -2.97
CA ILE A 104 12.59 -13.40 -1.97
C ILE A 104 13.64 -14.52 -2.05
N PRO A 105 14.93 -14.19 -2.30
CA PRO A 105 16.00 -15.19 -2.31
C PRO A 105 16.09 -15.93 -0.97
N GLU A 106 16.46 -17.21 -0.98
CA GLU A 106 16.53 -18.05 0.24
C GLU A 106 17.44 -17.44 1.32
N HIS A 107 18.59 -16.88 0.94
CA HIS A 107 19.50 -16.23 1.88
C HIS A 107 18.97 -14.92 2.49
N GLU A 108 17.85 -14.41 1.97
CA GLU A 108 17.12 -13.23 2.46
C GLU A 108 15.74 -13.59 2.99
N ALA A 109 15.43 -14.88 3.18
CA ALA A 109 14.10 -15.34 3.58
C ALA A 109 13.57 -14.61 4.81
N GLU A 110 14.40 -14.46 5.83
CA GLU A 110 14.01 -13.75 7.07
C GLU A 110 13.90 -12.23 6.85
N HIS A 111 12.91 -11.63 7.53
CA HIS A 111 12.72 -10.19 7.45
C HIS A 111 13.83 -9.45 8.24
N PRO A 112 14.61 -8.53 7.61
CA PRO A 112 15.83 -7.96 8.19
C PRO A 112 15.60 -7.12 9.47
N ARG A 113 14.40 -6.55 9.64
CA ARG A 113 14.08 -5.69 10.80
C ARG A 113 13.14 -6.34 11.81
N TRP A 114 12.27 -7.26 11.36
CA TRP A 114 11.21 -7.81 12.21
C TRP A 114 11.00 -9.31 11.99
N PRO A 115 12.04 -10.16 12.13
CA PRO A 115 11.91 -11.60 11.92
C PRO A 115 10.94 -12.28 12.91
N GLU A 116 10.79 -11.71 14.11
CA GLU A 116 9.85 -12.21 15.13
C GLU A 116 8.37 -12.01 14.77
N TYR A 117 8.05 -11.08 13.87
CA TYR A 117 6.69 -10.67 13.53
C TYR A 117 6.30 -10.99 12.09
N ILE A 118 7.25 -10.99 11.18
CA ILE A 118 7.06 -11.26 9.77
C ILE A 118 7.72 -12.59 9.45
N ALA A 119 6.90 -13.55 9.01
CA ALA A 119 7.39 -14.88 8.68
C ALA A 119 8.37 -14.85 7.49
N PRO A 120 9.34 -15.78 7.41
CA PRO A 120 10.22 -15.92 6.26
C PRO A 120 9.42 -15.97 4.95
N HIS A 121 10.01 -15.47 3.87
CA HIS A 121 9.35 -15.38 2.56
C HIS A 121 8.00 -14.64 2.57
N ASP A 122 7.78 -13.71 3.52
CA ASP A 122 6.49 -13.06 3.71
C ASP A 122 5.31 -14.05 3.82
N ALA A 123 5.53 -15.25 4.38
CA ALA A 123 4.56 -16.33 4.48
C ALA A 123 3.44 -15.99 5.48
N TYR A 124 2.68 -14.92 5.21
CA TYR A 124 1.52 -14.53 6.03
C TYR A 124 0.36 -14.00 5.18
N THR A 125 -0.84 -14.06 5.76
CA THR A 125 -2.05 -13.51 5.16
C THR A 125 -2.27 -12.07 5.61
N LYS A 126 -2.40 -11.16 4.66
CA LYS A 126 -2.85 -9.77 4.85
C LYS A 126 -3.51 -9.36 3.54
N LYS A 127 -4.86 -9.34 3.51
CA LYS A 127 -5.54 -8.94 2.28
C LYS A 127 -5.21 -7.49 1.95
N THR A 128 -4.45 -7.33 0.89
CA THR A 128 -3.99 -6.05 0.36
C THR A 128 -4.73 -5.75 -0.93
N CYS A 129 -5.17 -4.52 -1.11
CA CYS A 129 -5.92 -4.06 -2.26
C CYS A 129 -5.07 -3.07 -3.06
N LEU A 130 -5.13 -3.16 -4.39
CA LEU A 130 -4.44 -2.26 -5.31
C LEU A 130 -5.45 -1.58 -6.24
N TRP A 131 -5.36 -0.27 -6.31
CA TRP A 131 -6.01 0.57 -7.30
C TRP A 131 -4.95 1.01 -8.30
N THR A 132 -5.09 0.60 -9.55
CA THR A 132 -4.04 0.78 -10.57
C THR A 132 -4.57 1.53 -11.78
N GLY A 133 -3.66 2.16 -12.54
CA GLY A 133 -3.94 2.89 -13.77
C GLY A 133 -2.69 3.06 -14.62
N GLY A 134 -2.79 3.82 -15.72
CA GLY A 134 -1.67 4.16 -16.59
C GLY A 134 -0.96 2.97 -17.24
N GLY A 135 -1.62 1.81 -17.38
CA GLY A 135 -0.99 0.62 -17.96
C GLY A 135 -0.14 -0.18 -16.96
N TYR A 136 -0.38 -0.03 -15.64
CA TYR A 136 0.29 -0.82 -14.61
C TYR A 136 0.20 -2.33 -14.89
N LYS A 137 1.32 -3.02 -14.74
CA LYS A 137 1.41 -4.47 -14.92
C LYS A 137 1.44 -5.16 -13.56
N MET A 138 0.35 -5.88 -13.23
CA MET A 138 0.35 -6.73 -12.04
C MET A 138 1.36 -7.86 -12.21
N PRO A 139 2.33 -8.01 -11.30
CA PRO A 139 3.31 -9.09 -11.39
C PRO A 139 2.65 -10.47 -11.29
N PRO A 140 3.20 -11.49 -11.97
CA PRO A 140 2.75 -12.87 -11.78
C PRO A 140 2.98 -13.32 -10.34
N LYS A 141 2.08 -14.13 -9.82
CA LYS A 141 2.21 -14.69 -8.48
C LYS A 141 3.21 -15.85 -8.50
N LEU A 142 4.16 -15.82 -7.56
CA LEU A 142 5.05 -16.93 -7.24
C LEU A 142 4.89 -17.19 -5.72
N PRO A 143 3.89 -18.01 -5.35
CA PRO A 143 3.53 -18.19 -3.95
C PRO A 143 4.52 -19.10 -3.22
N THR A 144 4.91 -18.70 -2.03
CA THR A 144 5.46 -19.61 -1.02
C THR A 144 4.35 -20.42 -0.35
N CYS A 145 4.69 -21.25 0.62
CA CYS A 145 3.72 -22.06 1.36
C CYS A 145 2.61 -21.19 1.96
N LYS A 146 1.36 -21.50 1.63
CA LYS A 146 0.20 -20.79 2.19
C LYS A 146 0.14 -20.98 3.70
N PRO A 147 0.19 -19.90 4.48
CA PRO A 147 0.14 -20.00 5.92
C PRO A 147 -1.24 -20.49 6.41
N THR A 148 -1.24 -21.28 7.48
CA THR A 148 -2.45 -21.69 8.18
C THR A 148 -2.72 -20.79 9.38
N GLY A 149 -3.98 -20.41 9.58
CA GLY A 149 -4.42 -19.61 10.71
C GLY A 149 -3.96 -18.15 10.68
N TYR A 150 -3.98 -17.49 11.84
CA TYR A 150 -3.64 -16.07 11.97
C TYR A 150 -2.15 -15.84 11.88
N SER A 151 -1.75 -14.74 11.23
CA SER A 151 -0.36 -14.34 11.14
C SER A 151 0.25 -14.05 12.52
N THR A 152 1.58 -14.18 12.61
CA THR A 152 2.34 -13.82 13.81
C THR A 152 2.11 -12.36 14.22
N GLN A 153 1.98 -11.47 13.23
CA GLN A 153 1.62 -10.06 13.45
C GLN A 153 0.27 -9.94 14.17
N HIS A 154 -0.74 -10.72 13.76
CA HIS A 154 -2.05 -10.69 14.41
C HIS A 154 -1.98 -11.20 15.85
N LYS A 155 -1.18 -12.24 16.11
CA LYS A 155 -1.04 -12.86 17.43
C LYS A 155 -0.22 -12.02 18.40
N LYS A 156 0.89 -11.43 17.93
CA LYS A 156 1.89 -10.76 18.78
C LYS A 156 1.76 -9.23 18.84
N LEU A 157 1.10 -8.60 17.86
CA LEU A 157 0.99 -7.15 17.82
C LEU A 157 -0.36 -6.67 18.34
N GLY A 158 -0.32 -6.02 19.48
CA GLY A 158 -1.46 -5.29 20.07
C GLY A 158 -1.21 -3.79 20.15
N GLY A 159 -2.29 -3.03 20.40
CA GLY A 159 -2.20 -1.60 20.68
C GLY A 159 -1.90 -0.70 19.48
N LYS A 160 -1.51 0.56 19.80
CA LYS A 160 -1.35 1.67 18.84
C LYS A 160 0.08 2.21 18.81
N SER A 161 1.07 1.47 19.33
CA SER A 161 2.47 1.92 19.37
C SER A 161 3.01 2.21 17.95
N LYS A 162 4.01 3.10 17.86
CA LYS A 162 4.71 3.38 16.62
C LYS A 162 5.26 2.08 16.00
N LYS A 163 5.91 1.25 16.82
CA LYS A 163 6.43 -0.07 16.37
C LYS A 163 5.35 -0.93 15.74
N THR A 164 4.16 -1.04 16.37
CA THR A 164 3.03 -1.81 15.81
C THR A 164 2.58 -1.26 14.46
N LYS A 165 2.49 0.07 14.33
CA LYS A 165 2.12 0.72 13.07
C LYS A 165 3.16 0.44 12.00
N ASP A 166 4.44 0.63 12.29
CA ASP A 166 5.56 0.43 11.35
C ASP A 166 5.58 -1.02 10.82
N ILE A 167 5.43 -2.02 11.70
CA ILE A 167 5.40 -3.43 11.29
C ILE A 167 4.18 -3.73 10.41
N ARG A 168 2.99 -3.23 10.80
CA ARG A 168 1.75 -3.47 10.04
C ARG A 168 1.69 -2.75 8.70
N SER A 169 2.38 -1.63 8.57
CA SER A 169 2.48 -0.85 7.32
C SER A 169 3.61 -1.31 6.41
N ALA A 170 4.48 -2.20 6.87
CA ALA A 170 5.56 -2.72 6.03
C ALA A 170 5.02 -3.29 4.72
N THR A 171 5.61 -2.84 3.61
CA THR A 171 5.34 -3.41 2.29
C THR A 171 5.94 -4.81 2.22
N PRO A 172 5.17 -5.82 1.79
CA PRO A 172 5.70 -7.17 1.60
C PRO A 172 6.88 -7.16 0.62
N ARG A 173 8.02 -7.72 1.00
CA ARG A 173 9.26 -7.66 0.23
C ARG A 173 9.13 -8.43 -1.08
N GLY A 174 8.52 -9.62 -1.03
CA GLY A 174 8.27 -10.41 -2.22
C GLY A 174 7.43 -9.66 -3.25
N PHE A 175 6.37 -8.98 -2.82
CA PHE A 175 5.59 -8.13 -3.71
C PHE A 175 6.39 -6.93 -4.23
N ALA A 176 7.21 -6.29 -3.40
CA ALA A 176 8.03 -5.16 -3.82
C ALA A 176 9.01 -5.55 -4.93
N ILE A 177 9.70 -6.69 -4.79
CA ILE A 177 10.60 -7.23 -5.81
C ILE A 177 9.82 -7.56 -7.09
N ALA A 178 8.74 -8.31 -6.99
CA ALA A 178 7.89 -8.68 -8.12
C ALA A 178 7.38 -7.44 -8.88
N ASN A 179 6.90 -6.44 -8.15
CA ASN A 179 6.39 -5.19 -8.69
C ASN A 179 7.47 -4.42 -9.47
N PHE A 180 8.67 -4.33 -8.91
CA PHE A 180 9.81 -3.71 -9.59
C PHE A 180 10.12 -4.43 -10.91
N LEU A 181 10.26 -5.76 -10.89
CA LEU A 181 10.58 -6.56 -12.07
C LEU A 181 9.54 -6.44 -13.18
N ALA A 182 8.25 -6.37 -12.82
CA ALA A 182 7.16 -6.30 -13.80
C ALA A 182 7.00 -4.91 -14.43
N ASN A 183 7.41 -3.84 -13.74
CA ASN A 183 7.18 -2.45 -14.15
C ASN A 183 8.46 -1.65 -14.42
N GLN A 184 9.64 -2.29 -14.40
CA GLN A 184 10.87 -1.66 -14.88
C GLN A 184 10.81 -1.40 -16.39
N ILE A 185 11.46 -0.33 -16.85
CA ILE A 185 11.58 -0.05 -18.27
C ILE A 185 12.49 -1.11 -18.89
N GLN A 186 12.03 -1.74 -19.95
CA GLN A 186 12.89 -2.50 -20.87
C GLN A 186 13.59 -1.54 -21.82
#